data_a336669f8f33e2ae0ff1e480b34c583d
#
_entry.id   a336669f8f33e2ae0ff1e480b34c583d
#
_cell.length_a   1.000
_cell.length_b   1.000
_cell.length_c   1.000
_cell.angle_alpha   90.00
_cell.angle_beta   90.00
_cell.angle_gamma   90.00
#
_symmetry.space_group_name_H-M   'P 1'
#
loop_
_entity.id
_entity.type
_entity.pdbx_description
1 polymer ?
#
loop_
_entity_poly.entity_id
_entity_poly.type
_entity_poly.pdbx_seq_one_letter_code
_entity_poly.pdbx_strand_id
1 'polypeptide(L)'
;PYDIRSYDKFNQKHYSCDLMYDKIEKFVDENADNPFMLVWTTTVPHSTVQAPEDEVMYYVNKLGEEKTPITDGGWYYPVLYPKSAYAAMITHLDAQVGKLVQKLKDMGLYENTVFIVTSDNGPACNSNSPLDYFKSGGPFKCTKGWGKASLHEGGIRLPFIITCGSHITPGTSDYAGQFVDIMPTLAELAGVEAPAN
;
A
#
# COMPACT_ATOMS: atom_id res chain seq x y z
N PRO A 1 -21.25 8.83 14.71
CA PRO A 1 -20.95 7.43 14.52
C PRO A 1 -21.67 6.92 13.28
N TYR A 2 -20.98 6.15 12.45
CA TYR A 2 -21.56 5.55 11.25
C TYR A 2 -22.44 4.37 11.62
N ASP A 3 -23.67 4.39 11.15
CA ASP A 3 -24.60 3.28 11.26
C ASP A 3 -24.42 2.36 10.05
N ILE A 4 -24.49 1.04 10.23
CA ILE A 4 -24.42 0.07 9.13
C ILE A 4 -25.47 0.34 8.05
N ARG A 5 -26.63 0.91 8.41
CA ARG A 5 -27.69 1.31 7.50
C ARG A 5 -27.30 2.49 6.59
N SER A 6 -26.20 3.16 6.93
CA SER A 6 -25.66 4.24 6.10
C SER A 6 -24.76 3.74 4.97
N TYR A 7 -24.38 2.44 4.98
CA TYR A 7 -23.46 1.86 4.01
C TYR A 7 -23.90 2.14 2.55
N ASP A 8 -25.16 1.90 2.26
CA ASP A 8 -25.71 2.07 0.90
C ASP A 8 -25.71 3.53 0.43
N LYS A 9 -25.70 4.50 1.36
CA LYS A 9 -25.65 5.93 1.03
C LYS A 9 -24.30 6.38 0.49
N PHE A 10 -23.28 5.58 0.71
CA PHE A 10 -21.91 5.88 0.33
C PHE A 10 -21.39 4.93 -0.76
N ASN A 11 -22.31 4.30 -1.47
CA ASN A 11 -21.98 3.55 -2.67
C ASN A 11 -21.39 4.53 -3.70
N GLN A 12 -20.07 4.60 -3.71
CA GLN A 12 -19.29 5.57 -4.47
C GLN A 12 -19.19 5.13 -5.94
N LYS A 13 -19.34 6.07 -6.84
CA LYS A 13 -19.12 5.82 -8.28
C LYS A 13 -17.64 5.67 -8.64
N HIS A 14 -16.76 6.15 -7.76
CA HIS A 14 -15.33 6.20 -8.00
C HIS A 14 -14.58 5.67 -6.81
N TYR A 15 -13.62 4.82 -7.06
CA TYR A 15 -12.67 4.38 -6.06
C TYR A 15 -11.48 5.34 -6.00
N SER A 16 -11.13 5.83 -4.81
CA SER A 16 -10.10 6.86 -4.66
C SER A 16 -8.73 6.42 -5.17
N CYS A 17 -8.40 5.14 -5.05
CA CYS A 17 -7.14 4.61 -5.53
C CYS A 17 -7.04 4.66 -7.05
N ASP A 18 -8.15 4.42 -7.77
CA ASP A 18 -8.18 4.57 -9.23
C ASP A 18 -7.94 6.01 -9.64
N LEU A 19 -8.61 6.96 -8.97
CA LEU A 19 -8.40 8.39 -9.26
C LEU A 19 -6.96 8.85 -8.98
N MET A 20 -6.31 8.27 -7.96
CA MET A 20 -4.89 8.51 -7.70
C MET A 20 -4.03 7.90 -8.79
N TYR A 21 -4.31 6.67 -9.19
CA TYR A 21 -3.56 5.96 -10.22
C TYR A 21 -3.66 6.66 -11.59
N ASP A 22 -4.85 7.16 -11.97
CA ASP A 22 -5.01 7.97 -13.18
C ASP A 22 -4.08 9.20 -13.20
N LYS A 23 -3.88 9.83 -12.03
CA LYS A 23 -2.94 10.97 -11.91
C LYS A 23 -1.49 10.54 -12.03
N ILE A 24 -1.14 9.37 -11.52
CA ILE A 24 0.20 8.78 -11.64
C ILE A 24 0.51 8.47 -13.10
N GLU A 25 -0.41 7.79 -13.79
CA GLU A 25 -0.23 7.49 -15.22
C GLU A 25 -0.02 8.75 -16.04
N LYS A 26 -0.89 9.75 -15.82
CA LYS A 26 -0.77 11.04 -16.49
C LYS A 26 0.56 11.73 -16.19
N PHE A 27 1.00 11.73 -14.93
CA PHE A 27 2.28 12.33 -14.55
C PHE A 27 3.46 11.66 -15.27
N VAL A 28 3.46 10.34 -15.35
CA VAL A 28 4.51 9.59 -16.06
C VAL A 28 4.51 9.95 -17.54
N ASP A 29 3.33 10.01 -18.19
CA ASP A 29 3.22 10.38 -19.61
C ASP A 29 3.75 11.81 -19.88
N GLU A 30 3.43 12.74 -19.00
CA GLU A 30 3.83 14.16 -19.16
C GLU A 30 5.32 14.42 -18.87
N ASN A 31 6.01 13.49 -18.17
CA ASN A 31 7.40 13.67 -17.74
C ASN A 31 8.36 12.62 -18.31
N ALA A 32 7.93 11.79 -19.24
CA ALA A 32 8.71 10.67 -19.79
C ALA A 32 10.06 11.09 -20.39
N ASP A 33 10.13 12.27 -20.98
CA ASP A 33 11.33 12.80 -21.63
C ASP A 33 12.31 13.50 -20.66
N ASN A 34 11.97 13.57 -19.38
CA ASN A 34 12.75 14.26 -18.37
C ASN A 34 13.03 13.37 -17.16
N PRO A 35 14.13 13.61 -16.41
CA PRO A 35 14.27 13.02 -15.09
C PRO A 35 13.11 13.45 -14.18
N PHE A 36 12.50 12.52 -13.48
CA PHE A 36 11.42 12.81 -12.55
C PHE A 36 11.54 12.02 -11.24
N MET A 37 10.90 12.52 -10.21
CA MET A 37 10.67 11.83 -8.95
C MET A 37 9.17 11.75 -8.71
N LEU A 38 8.66 10.54 -8.49
CA LEU A 38 7.26 10.27 -8.16
C LEU A 38 7.17 9.66 -6.77
N VAL A 39 6.39 10.26 -5.88
CA VAL A 39 6.08 9.70 -4.58
C VAL A 39 4.60 9.36 -4.51
N TRP A 40 4.30 8.08 -4.49
CA TRP A 40 2.94 7.58 -4.41
C TRP A 40 2.57 7.21 -2.98
N THR A 41 1.93 8.13 -2.27
CA THR A 41 1.44 7.94 -0.92
C THR A 41 0.02 7.38 -0.93
N THR A 42 -0.13 6.11 -1.27
CA THR A 42 -1.44 5.45 -1.25
C THR A 42 -1.97 5.32 0.18
N THR A 43 -3.30 5.39 0.33
CA THR A 43 -3.96 5.14 1.62
C THR A 43 -4.19 3.65 1.90
N VAL A 44 -4.00 2.80 0.90
CA VAL A 44 -4.16 1.35 1.02
C VAL A 44 -2.91 0.74 1.70
N PRO A 45 -3.07 -0.18 2.66
CA PRO A 45 -4.30 -0.84 3.13
C PRO A 45 -4.88 -0.27 4.44
N HIS A 46 -4.78 1.04 4.68
CA HIS A 46 -5.35 1.67 5.86
C HIS A 46 -6.89 1.55 5.90
N SER A 47 -7.49 1.57 7.09
CA SER A 47 -8.94 1.71 7.25
C SER A 47 -9.41 3.08 6.69
N THR A 48 -10.54 3.23 6.04
CA THR A 48 -11.61 2.20 5.92
C THR A 48 -11.20 1.15 4.89
N VAL A 49 -11.42 -0.12 5.23
CA VAL A 49 -11.12 -1.25 4.34
C VAL A 49 -12.21 -1.34 3.28
N GLN A 50 -11.93 -0.85 2.09
CA GLN A 50 -12.84 -0.81 0.95
C GLN A 50 -12.11 -1.10 -0.35
N ALA A 51 -12.79 -1.78 -1.26
CA ALA A 51 -12.34 -2.04 -2.62
C ALA A 51 -13.55 -2.07 -3.56
N PRO A 52 -13.38 -2.07 -4.88
CA PRO A 52 -14.45 -2.28 -5.84
C PRO A 52 -15.29 -3.52 -5.49
N GLU A 53 -16.61 -3.41 -5.64
CA GLU A 53 -17.56 -4.43 -5.16
C GLU A 53 -17.33 -5.79 -5.81
N ASP A 54 -17.06 -5.82 -7.10
CA ASP A 54 -16.78 -7.04 -7.85
C ASP A 54 -15.52 -7.76 -7.34
N GLU A 55 -14.48 -7.03 -7.01
CA GLU A 55 -13.26 -7.59 -6.39
C GLU A 55 -13.52 -8.12 -4.98
N VAL A 56 -14.31 -7.40 -4.18
CA VAL A 56 -14.74 -7.87 -2.86
C VAL A 56 -15.53 -9.17 -3.00
N MET A 57 -16.51 -9.22 -3.91
CA MET A 57 -17.34 -10.41 -4.12
C MET A 57 -16.55 -11.60 -4.68
N TYR A 58 -15.51 -11.36 -5.47
CA TYR A 58 -14.58 -12.42 -5.85
C TYR A 58 -13.97 -13.10 -4.61
N TYR A 59 -13.50 -12.30 -3.64
CA TYR A 59 -12.92 -12.83 -2.41
C TYR A 59 -13.95 -13.40 -1.45
N VAL A 60 -15.18 -12.86 -1.40
CA VAL A 60 -16.29 -13.47 -0.63
C VAL A 60 -16.51 -14.92 -1.08
N ASN A 61 -16.59 -15.14 -2.38
CA ASN A 61 -16.74 -16.48 -2.94
C ASN A 61 -15.52 -17.37 -2.69
N LYS A 62 -14.32 -16.81 -2.85
CA LYS A 62 -13.05 -17.56 -2.70
C LYS A 62 -12.78 -17.98 -1.25
N LEU A 63 -13.11 -17.12 -0.28
CA LEU A 63 -12.85 -17.36 1.15
C LEU A 63 -14.07 -18.00 1.85
N GLY A 64 -15.24 -18.03 1.21
CA GLY A 64 -16.48 -18.45 1.84
C GLY A 64 -16.87 -17.54 3.00
N GLU A 65 -16.60 -16.25 2.91
CA GLU A 65 -16.86 -15.32 4.02
C GLU A 65 -18.33 -14.99 4.13
N GLU A 66 -18.89 -15.24 5.31
CA GLU A 66 -20.24 -14.80 5.65
C GLU A 66 -20.25 -13.30 5.97
N LYS A 67 -21.39 -12.65 5.71
CA LYS A 67 -21.58 -11.23 6.01
C LYS A 67 -21.42 -10.96 7.51
N THR A 68 -20.33 -10.35 7.89
CA THR A 68 -19.97 -10.04 9.28
C THR A 68 -19.63 -8.56 9.41
N PRO A 69 -20.66 -7.68 9.46
CA PRO A 69 -20.43 -6.24 9.47
C PRO A 69 -19.61 -5.77 10.66
N ILE A 70 -18.57 -4.97 10.39
CA ILE A 70 -17.78 -4.29 11.42
C ILE A 70 -18.02 -2.80 11.29
N THR A 71 -18.36 -2.13 12.40
CA THR A 71 -18.65 -0.69 12.45
C THR A 71 -17.60 0.14 13.18
N ASP A 72 -16.63 -0.52 13.81
CA ASP A 72 -15.48 0.08 14.53
C ASP A 72 -15.86 1.28 15.43
N GLY A 73 -16.94 1.15 16.17
CA GLY A 73 -17.40 2.23 17.06
C GLY A 73 -17.78 3.53 16.35
N GLY A 74 -17.85 3.54 15.01
CA GLY A 74 -18.22 4.68 14.20
C GLY A 74 -17.08 5.60 13.78
N TRP A 75 -15.82 5.22 14.00
CA TRP A 75 -14.65 5.97 13.52
C TRP A 75 -14.40 5.78 12.04
N TYR A 76 -14.66 4.57 11.53
CA TYR A 76 -14.51 4.21 10.13
C TYR A 76 -15.83 3.75 9.53
N TYR A 77 -15.87 3.76 8.21
CA TYR A 77 -17.00 3.25 7.46
C TYR A 77 -17.27 1.78 7.80
N PRO A 78 -18.53 1.36 7.90
CA PRO A 78 -18.87 -0.04 8.06
C PRO A 78 -18.31 -0.89 6.93
N VAL A 79 -17.76 -2.05 7.27
CA VAL A 79 -17.25 -3.05 6.32
C VAL A 79 -18.10 -4.30 6.45
N LEU A 80 -18.70 -4.77 5.36
CA LEU A 80 -19.61 -5.92 5.36
C LEU A 80 -18.87 -7.26 5.37
N TYR A 81 -17.74 -7.32 4.66
CA TYR A 81 -16.91 -8.49 4.47
C TYR A 81 -15.44 -8.10 4.71
N PRO A 82 -15.01 -8.00 5.97
CA PRO A 82 -13.71 -7.39 6.30
C PRO A 82 -12.51 -8.14 5.74
N LYS A 83 -12.54 -9.48 5.71
CA LYS A 83 -11.44 -10.28 5.14
C LYS A 83 -11.38 -10.12 3.62
N SER A 84 -12.52 -10.26 2.96
CA SER A 84 -12.63 -10.17 1.51
C SER A 84 -12.30 -8.77 1.02
N ALA A 85 -12.80 -7.73 1.69
CA ALA A 85 -12.50 -6.35 1.36
C ALA A 85 -11.00 -6.03 1.55
N TYR A 86 -10.37 -6.53 2.61
CA TYR A 86 -8.93 -6.35 2.81
C TYR A 86 -8.10 -7.06 1.73
N ALA A 87 -8.44 -8.30 1.39
CA ALA A 87 -7.77 -9.05 0.33
C ALA A 87 -7.93 -8.36 -1.04
N ALA A 88 -9.15 -7.91 -1.37
CA ALA A 88 -9.42 -7.16 -2.59
C ALA A 88 -8.61 -5.87 -2.67
N MET A 89 -8.58 -5.11 -1.59
CA MET A 89 -7.84 -3.86 -1.47
C MET A 89 -6.33 -4.02 -1.75
N ILE A 90 -5.71 -5.06 -1.19
CA ILE A 90 -4.29 -5.38 -1.44
C ILE A 90 -4.08 -5.82 -2.90
N THR A 91 -4.96 -6.66 -3.42
CA THR A 91 -4.87 -7.13 -4.81
C THR A 91 -5.03 -6.00 -5.81
N HIS A 92 -5.96 -5.08 -5.52
CA HIS A 92 -6.16 -3.89 -6.34
C HIS A 92 -4.90 -3.01 -6.42
N LEU A 93 -4.28 -2.74 -5.27
CA LEU A 93 -3.01 -2.00 -5.21
C LEU A 93 -1.90 -2.73 -5.97
N ASP A 94 -1.76 -4.04 -5.75
CA ASP A 94 -0.75 -4.86 -6.44
C ASP A 94 -0.92 -4.80 -7.96
N ALA A 95 -2.17 -4.87 -8.44
CA ALA A 95 -2.48 -4.72 -9.86
C ALA A 95 -2.11 -3.33 -10.40
N GLN A 96 -2.35 -2.27 -9.64
CA GLN A 96 -1.95 -0.90 -10.03
C GLN A 96 -0.43 -0.73 -10.07
N VAL A 97 0.30 -1.29 -9.10
CA VAL A 97 1.77 -1.33 -9.12
C VAL A 97 2.27 -2.09 -10.34
N GLY A 98 1.67 -3.24 -10.63
CA GLY A 98 2.00 -4.05 -11.81
C GLY A 98 1.78 -3.28 -13.12
N LYS A 99 0.66 -2.55 -13.26
CA LYS A 99 0.39 -1.70 -14.42
C LYS A 99 1.43 -0.59 -14.57
N LEU A 100 1.81 0.07 -13.48
CA LEU A 100 2.84 1.12 -13.51
C LEU A 100 4.19 0.56 -13.95
N VAL A 101 4.61 -0.57 -13.40
CA VAL A 101 5.85 -1.26 -13.82
C VAL A 101 5.80 -1.62 -15.30
N GLN A 102 4.68 -2.15 -15.78
CA GLN A 102 4.53 -2.50 -17.19
C GLN A 102 4.59 -1.26 -18.08
N LYS A 103 3.91 -0.18 -17.70
CA LYS A 103 3.96 1.10 -18.42
C LYS A 103 5.39 1.63 -18.52
N LEU A 104 6.17 1.62 -17.45
CA LEU A 104 7.58 2.04 -17.48
C LEU A 104 8.41 1.16 -18.42
N LYS A 105 8.14 -0.14 -18.48
CA LYS A 105 8.79 -1.06 -19.42
C LYS A 105 8.43 -0.75 -20.87
N ASP A 106 7.16 -0.54 -21.15
CA ASP A 106 6.66 -0.24 -22.50
C ASP A 106 7.21 1.08 -23.05
N MET A 107 7.48 2.03 -22.14
CA MET A 107 8.11 3.32 -22.45
C MET A 107 9.65 3.27 -22.48
N GLY A 108 10.26 2.14 -22.15
CA GLY A 108 11.73 2.00 -22.09
C GLY A 108 12.38 2.72 -20.89
N LEU A 109 11.59 3.11 -19.89
CA LEU A 109 12.07 3.87 -18.72
C LEU A 109 12.46 2.96 -17.55
N TYR A 110 11.98 1.72 -17.52
CA TYR A 110 12.12 0.82 -16.36
C TYR A 110 13.58 0.54 -15.99
N GLU A 111 14.45 0.35 -16.96
CA GLU A 111 15.86 0.03 -16.73
C GLU A 111 16.63 1.17 -16.04
N ASN A 112 16.17 2.42 -16.19
CA ASN A 112 16.76 3.61 -15.58
C ASN A 112 15.85 4.22 -14.50
N THR A 113 14.95 3.44 -13.93
CA THR A 113 14.05 3.87 -12.84
C THR A 113 14.36 3.10 -11.57
N VAL A 114 14.73 3.81 -10.51
CA VAL A 114 14.76 3.23 -9.17
C VAL A 114 13.33 3.16 -8.65
N PHE A 115 12.84 1.95 -8.46
CA PHE A 115 11.48 1.68 -8.00
C PHE A 115 11.52 1.14 -6.57
N ILE A 116 10.89 1.86 -5.63
CA ILE A 116 10.88 1.52 -4.20
C ILE A 116 9.44 1.28 -3.75
N VAL A 117 9.22 0.15 -3.08
CA VAL A 117 7.95 -0.17 -2.42
C VAL A 117 8.21 -0.40 -0.94
N THR A 118 7.52 0.35 -0.10
CA THR A 118 7.63 0.23 1.36
C THR A 118 6.31 0.66 2.02
N SER A 119 6.25 0.62 3.33
CA SER A 119 5.13 1.10 4.15
C SER A 119 5.62 2.13 5.17
N ASP A 120 4.73 2.96 5.67
CA ASP A 120 5.02 3.99 6.68
C ASP A 120 5.17 3.42 8.09
N ASN A 121 4.46 2.32 8.38
CA ASN A 121 4.47 1.62 9.67
C ASN A 121 4.02 0.17 9.54
N GLY A 122 4.26 -0.59 10.58
CA GLY A 122 3.75 -1.95 10.70
C GLY A 122 2.22 -2.01 10.81
N PRO A 123 1.63 -3.21 10.72
CA PRO A 123 0.18 -3.38 10.65
C PRO A 123 -0.54 -2.86 11.89
N ALA A 124 -1.71 -2.26 11.65
CA ALA A 124 -2.59 -1.76 12.70
C ALA A 124 -3.45 -2.86 13.29
N CYS A 125 -3.49 -2.94 14.61
CA CYS A 125 -4.42 -3.80 15.34
C CYS A 125 -5.71 -3.03 15.63
N ASN A 126 -6.63 -3.02 14.65
CA ASN A 126 -7.95 -2.44 14.81
C ASN A 126 -9.04 -3.40 14.30
N SER A 127 -10.29 -3.11 14.63
CA SER A 127 -11.43 -4.00 14.32
C SER A 127 -11.69 -4.19 12.82
N ASN A 128 -11.30 -3.24 11.98
CA ASN A 128 -11.50 -3.32 10.54
C ASN A 128 -10.37 -4.03 9.80
N SER A 129 -9.25 -4.31 10.48
CA SER A 129 -8.12 -5.00 9.90
C SER A 129 -8.11 -6.47 10.35
N PRO A 130 -8.25 -7.44 9.44
CA PRO A 130 -8.23 -8.87 9.79
C PRO A 130 -6.79 -9.39 9.99
N LEU A 131 -6.05 -8.71 10.85
CA LEU A 131 -4.62 -8.90 11.14
C LEU A 131 -4.25 -10.36 11.47
N ASP A 132 -5.03 -10.97 12.37
CA ASP A 132 -4.78 -12.34 12.82
C ASP A 132 -5.07 -13.37 11.72
N TYR A 133 -6.08 -13.11 10.90
CA TYR A 133 -6.44 -14.00 9.80
C TYR A 133 -5.35 -14.06 8.73
N PHE A 134 -4.84 -12.91 8.31
CA PHE A 134 -3.81 -12.82 7.28
C PHE A 134 -2.38 -12.89 7.83
N LYS A 135 -2.20 -12.90 9.15
CA LYS A 135 -0.87 -12.84 9.80
C LYS A 135 -0.01 -11.69 9.24
N SER A 136 -0.62 -10.52 9.07
CA SER A 136 -0.03 -9.38 8.37
C SER A 136 1.30 -8.88 8.97
N GLY A 137 1.62 -9.25 10.19
CA GLY A 137 2.91 -8.96 10.83
C GLY A 137 4.02 -9.96 10.49
N GLY A 138 3.73 -10.99 9.68
CA GLY A 138 4.71 -12.05 9.42
C GLY A 138 5.18 -12.73 10.70
N PRO A 139 6.49 -12.80 10.94
CA PRO A 139 7.04 -13.42 12.16
C PRO A 139 6.92 -12.52 13.41
N PHE A 140 6.57 -11.25 13.24
CA PHE A 140 6.56 -10.28 14.33
C PHE A 140 5.22 -10.23 15.03
N LYS A 141 5.25 -9.99 16.34
CA LYS A 141 4.04 -9.77 17.12
C LYS A 141 3.44 -8.41 16.76
N CYS A 142 2.19 -8.41 16.29
CA CYS A 142 1.47 -7.20 15.85
C CYS A 142 0.14 -6.99 16.59
N THR A 143 -0.10 -7.69 17.71
CA THR A 143 -1.27 -7.46 18.56
C THR A 143 -1.23 -6.06 19.18
N LYS A 144 -2.32 -5.63 19.83
CA LYS A 144 -2.41 -4.31 20.48
C LYS A 144 -1.16 -3.97 21.30
N GLY A 145 -0.53 -2.83 21.00
CA GLY A 145 0.69 -2.36 21.64
C GLY A 145 2.00 -2.93 21.05
N TRP A 146 1.94 -3.78 20.01
CA TRP A 146 3.12 -4.41 19.40
C TRP A 146 3.24 -4.16 17.87
N GLY A 147 2.17 -3.73 17.23
CA GLY A 147 2.15 -3.31 15.82
C GLY A 147 2.30 -1.79 15.68
N LYS A 148 1.52 -1.20 14.74
CA LYS A 148 1.47 0.25 14.52
C LYS A 148 1.47 1.05 15.81
N ALA A 149 2.20 2.17 15.84
CA ALA A 149 2.40 3.05 16.99
C ALA A 149 3.21 2.43 18.15
N SER A 150 3.98 1.39 17.89
CA SER A 150 4.93 0.82 18.86
C SER A 150 6.36 0.85 18.31
N LEU A 151 7.35 0.80 19.22
CA LEU A 151 8.76 0.68 18.87
C LEU A 151 9.23 -0.79 18.81
N HIS A 152 8.29 -1.73 18.89
CA HIS A 152 8.59 -3.14 18.71
C HIS A 152 8.71 -3.51 17.22
N GLU A 153 9.37 -4.63 16.93
CA GLU A 153 9.60 -5.13 15.56
C GLU A 153 8.32 -5.10 14.69
N GLY A 154 7.17 -5.48 15.26
CA GLY A 154 5.90 -5.45 14.54
C GLY A 154 5.40 -4.05 14.16
N GLY A 155 5.91 -3.00 14.81
CA GLY A 155 5.53 -1.62 14.53
C GLY A 155 6.48 -0.89 13.59
N ILE A 156 7.77 -1.25 13.63
CA ILE A 156 8.83 -0.52 12.92
C ILE A 156 9.53 -1.33 11.84
N ARG A 157 9.37 -2.65 11.81
CA ARG A 157 9.98 -3.50 10.80
C ARG A 157 9.06 -3.66 9.60
N LEU A 158 9.44 -3.04 8.49
CA LEU A 158 8.60 -2.86 7.31
C LEU A 158 9.16 -3.66 6.14
N PRO A 159 8.32 -4.08 5.20
CA PRO A 159 8.80 -4.53 3.91
C PRO A 159 9.50 -3.35 3.21
N PHE A 160 10.64 -3.62 2.61
CA PHE A 160 11.35 -2.68 1.76
C PHE A 160 11.85 -3.42 0.54
N ILE A 161 11.35 -3.02 -0.61
CA ILE A 161 11.70 -3.60 -1.91
C ILE A 161 12.28 -2.48 -2.76
N ILE A 162 13.45 -2.70 -3.34
CA ILE A 162 14.06 -1.78 -4.28
C ILE A 162 14.49 -2.52 -5.54
N THR A 163 14.24 -1.93 -6.68
CA THR A 163 14.70 -2.45 -7.97
C THR A 163 15.10 -1.30 -8.89
N CYS A 164 16.01 -1.56 -9.82
CA CYS A 164 16.41 -0.64 -10.88
C CYS A 164 16.82 -1.46 -12.10
N GLY A 165 15.83 -2.00 -12.82
CA GLY A 165 16.07 -2.85 -13.97
C GLY A 165 17.14 -3.92 -13.73
N SER A 166 18.16 -3.96 -14.60
CA SER A 166 19.31 -4.86 -14.49
C SER A 166 20.43 -4.34 -13.56
N HIS A 167 20.35 -3.11 -13.06
CA HIS A 167 21.37 -2.50 -12.20
C HIS A 167 21.41 -3.08 -10.79
N ILE A 168 20.27 -3.63 -10.32
CA ILE A 168 20.18 -4.28 -9.01
C ILE A 168 19.97 -5.77 -9.21
N THR A 169 20.93 -6.57 -8.78
CA THR A 169 20.82 -8.03 -8.81
C THR A 169 19.78 -8.50 -7.78
N PRO A 170 18.84 -9.39 -8.16
CA PRO A 170 17.88 -9.95 -7.21
C PRO A 170 18.56 -10.64 -6.03
N GLY A 171 18.08 -10.35 -4.83
CA GLY A 171 18.63 -10.90 -3.58
C GLY A 171 17.91 -10.38 -2.35
N THR A 172 18.41 -10.72 -1.18
CA THR A 172 17.96 -10.21 0.11
C THR A 172 19.13 -9.56 0.84
N SER A 173 18.84 -8.58 1.68
CA SER A 173 19.83 -7.88 2.50
C SER A 173 19.36 -7.81 3.94
N ASP A 174 20.30 -8.02 4.86
CA ASP A 174 20.10 -7.87 6.32
C ASP A 174 20.44 -6.44 6.79
N TYR A 175 20.66 -5.51 5.86
CA TYR A 175 20.93 -4.13 6.21
C TYR A 175 19.74 -3.50 6.93
N ALA A 176 20.00 -2.90 8.09
CA ALA A 176 19.00 -2.21 8.89
C ALA A 176 18.88 -0.74 8.44
N GLY A 177 18.16 -0.51 7.34
CA GLY A 177 17.87 0.83 6.83
C GLY A 177 16.81 1.57 7.64
N GLN A 178 16.82 2.88 7.58
CA GLN A 178 15.85 3.77 8.22
C GLN A 178 15.31 4.79 7.21
N PHE A 179 14.17 5.40 7.49
CA PHE A 179 13.61 6.42 6.60
C PHE A 179 14.51 7.67 6.47
N VAL A 180 15.32 7.97 7.46
CA VAL A 180 16.31 9.06 7.37
C VAL A 180 17.38 8.82 6.30
N ASP A 181 17.59 7.58 5.90
CA ASP A 181 18.54 7.20 4.86
C ASP A 181 18.01 7.47 3.44
N ILE A 182 16.69 7.59 3.27
CA ILE A 182 16.05 7.70 1.95
C ILE A 182 16.44 8.99 1.25
N MET A 183 16.35 10.15 1.91
CA MET A 183 16.63 11.43 1.29
C MET A 183 18.10 11.55 0.82
N PRO A 184 19.12 11.26 1.65
CA PRO A 184 20.49 11.28 1.19
C PRO A 184 20.78 10.26 0.08
N THR A 185 20.17 9.07 0.14
CA THR A 185 20.32 8.06 -0.92
C THR A 185 19.75 8.55 -2.25
N LEU A 186 18.56 9.15 -2.25
CA LEU A 186 17.95 9.70 -3.47
C LEU A 186 18.73 10.89 -4.01
N ALA A 187 19.29 11.74 -3.14
CA ALA A 187 20.14 12.86 -3.54
C ALA A 187 21.42 12.36 -4.23
N GLU A 188 22.09 11.37 -3.66
CA GLU A 188 23.27 10.75 -4.25
C GLU A 188 22.96 10.13 -5.61
N LEU A 189 21.86 9.37 -5.73
CA LEU A 189 21.40 8.79 -7.00
C LEU A 189 21.08 9.86 -8.05
N ALA A 190 20.56 11.01 -7.63
CA ALA A 190 20.27 12.15 -8.50
C ALA A 190 21.52 13.00 -8.83
N GLY A 191 22.68 12.70 -8.24
CA GLY A 191 23.92 13.47 -8.43
C GLY A 191 23.89 14.86 -7.79
N VAL A 192 23.09 15.06 -6.75
CA VAL A 192 22.99 16.33 -6.01
C VAL A 192 23.40 16.15 -4.55
N GLU A 193 23.84 17.24 -3.92
CA GLU A 193 24.18 17.21 -2.50
C GLU A 193 22.92 17.05 -1.63
N ALA A 194 22.97 16.14 -0.66
CA ALA A 194 21.89 15.98 0.29
C ALA A 194 21.75 17.24 1.15
N PRO A 195 20.51 17.62 1.54
CA PRO A 195 20.29 18.72 2.47
C PRO A 195 21.08 18.50 3.76
N ALA A 196 21.79 19.54 4.22
CA ALA A 196 22.41 19.51 5.54
C ALA A 196 21.32 19.48 6.63
N ASN A 197 21.50 18.61 7.62
CA ASN A 197 20.61 18.52 8.79
C ASN A 197 20.89 19.67 9.76
#